data_682a6293da9341178b985c06b1428f3a
#
_entry.id   682a6293da9341178b985c06b1428f3a
#
_cell.length_a   1.000
_cell.length_b   1.000
_cell.length_c   1.000
_cell.angle_alpha   90.00
_cell.angle_beta   90.00
_cell.angle_gamma   90.00
#
_symmetry.space_group_name_H-M   'P 1'
#
loop_
_entity.id
_entity.type
_entity.pdbx_description
1 polymer ?
#
loop_
_entity_poly.entity_id
_entity_poly.type
_entity_poly.pdbx_seq_one_letter_code
_entity_poly.pdbx_strand_id
1 'polypeptide(L)'
;SSFEKAGQRVRLPYSVIEQKQGTCIDLAVTYASCLEAAGLFPLIMIKKGHAYCGCRLEEETFADCVIDDFSAIDKRTVRGNEDILLVECTDFTAGEKIDFDRAVKHGKNNLSDSENFICAVDVRRARAGGLRPIPQKIDSNSICGYDGTVASVSDYQAAAPKKLKIG
;
A
#
# COMPACT_ATOMS: atom_id res chain seq x y z
N SER A 1 -16.11 2.75 10.02
CA SER A 1 -15.47 4.08 9.96
C SER A 1 -16.49 5.12 10.31
N SER A 2 -16.24 5.90 11.35
CA SER A 2 -17.03 7.08 11.62
C SER A 2 -16.44 8.21 10.77
N PHE A 3 -17.22 8.78 9.87
CA PHE A 3 -16.91 10.07 9.27
C PHE A 3 -17.12 11.13 10.36
N GLU A 4 -16.07 11.47 11.08
CA GLU A 4 -16.09 12.57 12.00
C GLU A 4 -16.03 13.88 11.21
N LYS A 5 -16.64 14.96 11.74
CA LYS A 5 -16.68 16.29 11.09
C LYS A 5 -15.29 16.88 10.80
N ALA A 6 -14.21 16.31 11.33
CA ALA A 6 -12.83 16.78 11.26
C ALA A 6 -11.82 15.77 10.70
N GLY A 7 -12.26 14.67 10.06
CA GLY A 7 -11.35 13.70 9.44
C GLY A 7 -11.87 12.27 9.49
N GLN A 8 -11.21 11.39 8.75
CA GLN A 8 -11.51 9.95 8.76
C GLN A 8 -10.54 9.24 9.71
N ARG A 9 -11.09 8.47 10.66
CA ARG A 9 -10.29 7.59 11.51
C ARG A 9 -9.76 6.43 10.67
N VAL A 10 -8.45 6.24 10.67
CA VAL A 10 -7.76 5.12 10.02
C VAL A 10 -7.33 4.12 11.09
N ARG A 11 -7.63 2.82 10.87
CA ARG A 11 -7.17 1.74 11.74
C ARG A 11 -5.73 1.37 11.43
N LEU A 12 -5.00 0.98 12.45
CA LEU A 12 -3.67 0.39 12.27
C LEU A 12 -3.76 -0.99 11.61
N PRO A 13 -2.78 -1.38 10.78
CA PRO A 13 -2.78 -2.68 10.08
C PRO A 13 -3.03 -3.88 11.01
N TYR A 14 -2.40 -3.89 12.18
CA TYR A 14 -2.63 -4.93 13.19
C TYR A 14 -4.11 -5.06 13.59
N SER A 15 -4.78 -3.94 13.86
CA SER A 15 -6.20 -3.94 14.24
C SER A 15 -7.10 -4.41 13.10
N VAL A 16 -6.74 -4.10 11.84
CA VAL A 16 -7.47 -4.58 10.66
C VAL A 16 -7.40 -6.10 10.56
N ILE A 17 -6.20 -6.66 10.74
CA ILE A 17 -5.95 -8.11 10.64
C ILE A 17 -6.63 -8.84 11.80
N GLU A 18 -6.48 -8.35 13.03
CA GLU A 18 -7.04 -8.98 14.23
C GLU A 18 -8.57 -8.96 14.23
N GLN A 19 -9.17 -7.80 13.93
CA GLN A 19 -10.62 -7.61 13.93
C GLN A 19 -11.29 -8.09 12.64
N LYS A 20 -10.50 -8.39 11.59
CA LYS A 20 -10.98 -8.76 10.24
C LYS A 20 -11.99 -7.74 9.69
N GLN A 21 -11.76 -6.48 9.99
CA GLN A 21 -12.62 -5.35 9.60
C GLN A 21 -11.76 -4.17 9.17
N GLY A 22 -12.12 -3.56 8.06
CA GLY A 22 -11.45 -2.38 7.54
C GLY A 22 -12.31 -1.67 6.48
N THR A 23 -12.10 -0.38 6.36
CA THR A 23 -12.61 0.41 5.23
C THR A 23 -11.61 0.35 4.08
N CYS A 24 -11.95 0.93 2.92
CA CYS A 24 -11.03 0.98 1.77
C CYS A 24 -9.66 1.57 2.15
N ILE A 25 -9.62 2.66 2.92
CA ILE A 25 -8.35 3.27 3.35
C ILE A 25 -7.61 2.38 4.37
N ASP A 26 -8.31 1.72 5.29
CA ASP A 26 -7.70 0.80 6.24
C ASP A 26 -7.03 -0.37 5.52
N LEU A 27 -7.71 -0.93 4.50
CA LEU A 27 -7.20 -2.03 3.68
C LEU A 27 -6.03 -1.58 2.79
N ALA A 28 -6.14 -0.41 2.15
CA ALA A 28 -5.06 0.15 1.33
C ALA A 28 -3.79 0.38 2.16
N VAL A 29 -3.90 0.97 3.35
CA VAL A 29 -2.76 1.18 4.27
C VAL A 29 -2.19 -0.14 4.76
N THR A 30 -3.04 -1.13 5.10
CA THR A 30 -2.60 -2.45 5.54
C THR A 30 -1.83 -3.16 4.43
N TYR A 31 -2.35 -3.16 3.20
CA TYR A 31 -1.69 -3.76 2.06
C TYR A 31 -0.37 -3.05 1.71
N ALA A 32 -0.36 -1.71 1.72
CA ALA A 32 0.85 -0.91 1.53
C ALA A 32 1.92 -1.24 2.59
N SER A 33 1.52 -1.44 3.86
CA SER A 33 2.45 -1.83 4.93
C SER A 33 3.04 -3.23 4.70
N CYS A 34 2.27 -4.17 4.16
CA CYS A 34 2.78 -5.49 3.77
C CYS A 34 3.79 -5.40 2.61
N LEU A 35 3.50 -4.58 1.60
CA LEU A 35 4.40 -4.34 0.48
C LEU A 35 5.71 -3.68 0.94
N GLU A 36 5.63 -2.66 1.81
CA GLU A 36 6.79 -2.00 2.40
C GLU A 36 7.65 -3.00 3.19
N ALA A 37 7.02 -3.85 4.01
CA ALA A 37 7.71 -4.89 4.77
C ALA A 37 8.36 -5.95 3.87
N ALA A 38 7.79 -6.21 2.69
CA ALA A 38 8.37 -7.09 1.67
C ALA A 38 9.49 -6.42 0.84
N GLY A 39 9.85 -5.16 1.13
CA GLY A 39 10.86 -4.41 0.40
C GLY A 39 10.41 -3.85 -0.95
N LEU A 40 9.11 -3.76 -1.17
CA LEU A 40 8.50 -3.18 -2.35
C LEU A 40 8.17 -1.68 -2.13
N PHE A 41 7.72 -1.00 -3.17
CA PHE A 41 7.57 0.46 -3.20
C PHE A 41 6.10 0.87 -3.29
N PRO A 42 5.33 0.79 -2.16
CA PRO A 42 3.90 1.04 -2.19
C PRO A 42 3.57 2.52 -2.40
N LEU A 43 2.44 2.71 -3.09
CA LEU A 43 1.72 3.97 -3.21
C LEU A 43 0.35 3.81 -2.56
N ILE A 44 -0.12 4.84 -1.85
CA ILE A 44 -1.51 4.90 -1.38
C ILE A 44 -2.27 5.82 -2.32
N MET A 45 -3.21 5.25 -3.07
CA MET A 45 -4.00 5.96 -4.05
C MET A 45 -5.28 6.47 -3.41
N ILE A 46 -5.58 7.74 -3.56
CA ILE A 46 -6.75 8.40 -2.98
C ILE A 46 -7.57 9.05 -4.08
N LYS A 47 -8.84 8.68 -4.15
CA LYS A 47 -9.85 9.32 -4.98
C LYS A 47 -11.06 9.71 -4.13
N LYS A 48 -11.94 10.51 -4.67
CA LYS A 48 -13.15 10.95 -3.96
C LYS A 48 -13.97 9.74 -3.48
N GLY A 49 -14.10 9.59 -2.17
CA GLY A 49 -14.86 8.53 -1.52
C GLY A 49 -14.20 7.16 -1.51
N HIS A 50 -12.97 6.99 -2.02
CA HIS A 50 -12.32 5.69 -2.09
C HIS A 50 -10.79 5.77 -1.97
N ALA A 51 -10.18 4.67 -1.49
CA ALA A 51 -8.74 4.50 -1.47
C ALA A 51 -8.36 3.06 -1.86
N TYR A 52 -7.24 2.91 -2.56
CA TYR A 52 -6.69 1.64 -3.02
C TYR A 52 -5.16 1.71 -3.02
N CYS A 53 -4.47 0.63 -3.36
CA CYS A 53 -3.03 0.58 -3.32
C CYS A 53 -2.43 0.59 -4.72
N GLY A 54 -1.26 1.23 -4.85
CA GLY A 54 -0.36 1.06 -5.98
C GLY A 54 0.98 0.50 -5.49
N CYS A 55 1.77 -0.01 -6.42
CA CYS A 55 3.13 -0.44 -6.17
C CYS A 55 4.00 -0.03 -7.35
N ARG A 56 5.08 0.69 -7.10
CA ARG A 56 6.10 0.87 -8.14
C ARG A 56 6.90 -0.40 -8.31
N LEU A 57 7.18 -0.74 -9.54
CA LEU A 57 7.94 -1.94 -9.90
C LEU A 57 9.44 -1.65 -9.99
N GLU A 58 9.81 -0.38 -10.10
CA GLU A 58 11.18 0.09 -10.14
C GLU A 58 11.55 0.87 -8.87
N GLU A 59 12.85 0.81 -8.50
CA GLU A 59 13.39 1.48 -7.30
C GLU A 59 13.56 3.00 -7.51
N GLU A 60 12.51 3.66 -7.95
CA GLU A 60 12.47 5.10 -8.10
C GLU A 60 11.43 5.70 -7.14
N THR A 61 11.54 6.96 -6.81
CA THR A 61 10.55 7.72 -6.07
C THR A 61 10.10 8.93 -6.86
N PHE A 62 8.93 9.45 -6.53
CA PHE A 62 8.51 10.74 -7.02
C PHE A 62 9.33 11.88 -6.36
N ALA A 63 9.31 13.08 -6.96
CA ALA A 63 9.97 14.24 -6.38
C ALA A 63 9.37 14.59 -5.00
N ASP A 64 8.05 14.52 -4.91
CA ASP A 64 7.27 14.79 -3.71
C ASP A 64 6.63 13.52 -3.17
N CYS A 65 6.33 13.49 -1.86
CA CYS A 65 5.65 12.35 -1.25
C CYS A 65 4.14 12.34 -1.54
N VAL A 66 3.55 13.46 -1.92
CA VAL A 66 2.14 13.57 -2.35
C VAL A 66 2.13 14.04 -3.80
N ILE A 67 1.52 13.24 -4.66
CA ILE A 67 1.42 13.46 -6.10
C ILE A 67 -0.06 13.72 -6.41
N ASP A 68 -0.41 14.95 -6.75
CA ASP A 68 -1.76 15.37 -7.16
C ASP A 68 -1.90 15.48 -8.68
N ASP A 69 -0.80 15.38 -9.43
CA ASP A 69 -0.83 15.30 -10.89
C ASP A 69 -1.25 13.88 -11.34
N PHE A 70 -2.50 13.78 -11.77
CA PHE A 70 -3.06 12.55 -12.34
C PHE A 70 -2.18 12.00 -13.47
N SER A 71 -1.68 12.86 -14.36
CA SER A 71 -0.91 12.43 -15.53
C SER A 71 0.43 11.79 -15.16
N ALA A 72 1.00 12.18 -14.02
CA ALA A 72 2.23 11.60 -13.50
C ALA A 72 2.05 10.14 -13.09
N ILE A 73 0.85 9.76 -12.68
CA ILE A 73 0.50 8.37 -12.34
C ILE A 73 0.03 7.62 -13.59
N ASP A 74 -0.93 8.17 -14.32
CA ASP A 74 -1.60 7.50 -15.45
C ASP A 74 -0.60 7.01 -16.49
N LYS A 75 0.34 7.85 -16.94
CA LYS A 75 1.36 7.48 -17.92
C LYS A 75 2.27 6.31 -17.50
N ARG A 76 2.31 5.97 -16.21
CA ARG A 76 3.08 4.87 -15.65
C ARG A 76 2.29 3.58 -15.47
N THR A 77 1.02 3.58 -15.83
CA THR A 77 0.13 2.41 -15.78
C THR A 77 -0.29 1.92 -17.16
N VAL A 78 0.08 2.67 -18.22
CA VAL A 78 -0.27 2.32 -19.61
C VAL A 78 0.65 1.26 -20.17
N ARG A 79 0.13 0.50 -21.14
CA ARG A 79 0.86 -0.58 -21.80
C ARG A 79 2.17 -0.05 -22.43
N GLY A 80 3.28 -0.70 -22.09
CA GLY A 80 4.62 -0.33 -22.55
C GLY A 80 5.38 0.61 -21.62
N ASN A 81 4.71 1.11 -20.56
CA ASN A 81 5.33 1.88 -19.48
C ASN A 81 4.64 1.53 -18.14
N GLU A 82 4.50 0.22 -17.89
CA GLU A 82 3.81 -0.30 -16.71
C GLU A 82 4.79 -0.41 -15.54
N ASP A 83 5.24 0.73 -15.02
CA ASP A 83 6.09 0.79 -13.83
C ASP A 83 5.30 0.98 -12.52
N ILE A 84 3.98 1.17 -12.61
CA ILE A 84 3.06 1.18 -11.48
C ILE A 84 1.99 0.11 -11.67
N LEU A 85 1.90 -0.80 -10.70
CA LEU A 85 0.81 -1.76 -10.59
C LEU A 85 -0.23 -1.21 -9.61
N LEU A 86 -1.50 -1.22 -9.98
CA LEU A 86 -2.61 -0.77 -9.15
C LEU A 86 -3.42 -1.97 -8.66
N VAL A 87 -3.82 -1.96 -7.39
CA VAL A 87 -4.53 -3.08 -6.75
C VAL A 87 -5.71 -2.58 -5.94
N GLU A 88 -6.91 -3.08 -6.24
CA GLU A 88 -8.11 -2.83 -5.45
C GLU A 88 -8.11 -3.71 -4.20
N CYS A 89 -7.88 -3.09 -3.03
CA CYS A 89 -7.71 -3.83 -1.79
C CYS A 89 -9.03 -4.34 -1.18
N THR A 90 -10.17 -3.74 -1.52
CA THR A 90 -11.47 -4.20 -1.03
C THR A 90 -11.87 -5.54 -1.64
N ASP A 91 -11.32 -5.90 -2.78
CA ASP A 91 -11.52 -7.20 -3.40
C ASP A 91 -11.06 -8.35 -2.48
N PHE A 92 -10.04 -8.13 -1.63
CA PHE A 92 -9.56 -9.16 -0.69
C PHE A 92 -10.55 -9.49 0.44
N THR A 93 -11.61 -8.71 0.59
CA THR A 93 -12.62 -8.88 1.64
C THR A 93 -14.00 -9.25 1.09
N ALA A 94 -14.13 -9.44 -0.21
CA ALA A 94 -15.42 -9.69 -0.88
C ALA A 94 -16.03 -11.09 -0.61
N GLY A 95 -15.35 -11.95 0.17
CA GLY A 95 -15.85 -13.28 0.56
C GLY A 95 -15.78 -14.35 -0.52
N GLU A 96 -15.47 -13.99 -1.75
CA GLU A 96 -15.23 -14.89 -2.87
C GLU A 96 -13.73 -15.21 -3.01
N LYS A 97 -13.39 -16.33 -3.64
CA LYS A 97 -12.00 -16.60 -4.01
C LYS A 97 -11.58 -15.57 -5.06
N ILE A 98 -10.74 -14.62 -4.64
CA ILE A 98 -10.33 -13.51 -5.50
C ILE A 98 -9.08 -13.90 -6.24
N ASP A 99 -9.12 -13.64 -7.54
CA ASP A 99 -7.99 -13.65 -8.43
C ASP A 99 -7.27 -12.29 -8.31
N PHE A 100 -5.95 -12.33 -8.15
CA PHE A 100 -5.12 -11.13 -8.09
C PHE A 100 -5.27 -10.27 -9.36
N ASP A 101 -5.38 -10.89 -10.53
CA ASP A 101 -5.58 -10.19 -11.81
C ASP A 101 -6.88 -9.38 -11.82
N ARG A 102 -7.93 -9.87 -11.16
CA ARG A 102 -9.17 -9.13 -10.96
C ARG A 102 -8.95 -7.88 -10.11
N ALA A 103 -8.23 -8.00 -9.00
CA ALA A 103 -7.92 -6.86 -8.13
C ALA A 103 -7.06 -5.81 -8.87
N VAL A 104 -6.13 -6.24 -9.71
CA VAL A 104 -5.34 -5.36 -10.58
C VAL A 104 -6.23 -4.65 -11.61
N LYS A 105 -7.14 -5.39 -12.26
CA LYS A 105 -8.09 -4.80 -13.22
C LYS A 105 -8.98 -3.76 -12.57
N HIS A 106 -9.50 -4.02 -11.36
CA HIS A 106 -10.31 -3.06 -10.61
C HIS A 106 -9.50 -1.85 -10.16
N GLY A 107 -8.23 -2.04 -9.76
CA GLY A 107 -7.31 -0.95 -9.46
C GLY A 107 -7.10 -0.03 -10.66
N LYS A 108 -6.87 -0.59 -11.86
CA LYS A 108 -6.79 0.19 -13.11
C LYS A 108 -8.08 0.93 -13.42
N ASN A 109 -9.24 0.31 -13.21
CA ASN A 109 -10.54 0.96 -13.41
C ASN A 109 -10.75 2.14 -12.46
N ASN A 110 -10.27 2.05 -11.22
CA ASN A 110 -10.33 3.16 -10.27
C ASN A 110 -9.54 4.38 -10.74
N LEU A 111 -8.41 4.18 -11.40
CA LEU A 111 -7.61 5.27 -11.96
C LEU A 111 -8.25 5.89 -13.20
N SER A 112 -9.01 5.14 -14.00
CA SER A 112 -9.66 5.68 -15.22
C SER A 112 -10.65 6.83 -14.95
N ASP A 113 -11.06 7.00 -13.70
CA ASP A 113 -11.93 8.08 -13.22
C ASP A 113 -11.08 9.29 -12.76
N SER A 114 -10.51 10.00 -13.73
CA SER A 114 -9.58 11.11 -13.51
C SER A 114 -10.18 12.28 -12.74
N GLU A 115 -11.48 12.55 -12.90
CA GLU A 115 -12.18 13.67 -12.24
C GLU A 115 -12.30 13.48 -10.72
N ASN A 116 -12.26 12.24 -10.28
CA ASN A 116 -12.33 11.88 -8.87
C ASN A 116 -10.95 11.56 -8.25
N PHE A 117 -9.87 11.58 -9.02
CA PHE A 117 -8.51 11.45 -8.48
C PHE A 117 -8.20 12.62 -7.56
N ILE A 118 -7.64 12.33 -6.38
CA ILE A 118 -7.21 13.36 -5.42
C ILE A 118 -5.69 13.40 -5.37
N CYS A 119 -5.05 12.29 -5.01
CA CYS A 119 -3.60 12.18 -4.97
C CYS A 119 -3.14 10.72 -4.85
N ALA A 120 -1.85 10.52 -5.07
CA ALA A 120 -1.12 9.34 -4.65
C ALA A 120 -0.09 9.74 -3.58
N VAL A 121 0.12 8.89 -2.58
CA VAL A 121 1.15 9.07 -1.57
C VAL A 121 2.25 8.04 -1.80
N ASP A 122 3.46 8.52 -2.13
CA ASP A 122 4.66 7.67 -2.23
C ASP A 122 5.20 7.40 -0.82
N VAL A 123 5.01 6.17 -0.35
CA VAL A 123 5.40 5.78 1.01
C VAL A 123 6.91 5.83 1.18
N ARG A 124 7.68 5.39 0.19
CA ARG A 124 9.14 5.43 0.25
C ARG A 124 9.66 6.87 0.30
N ARG A 125 9.11 7.75 -0.52
CA ARG A 125 9.46 9.18 -0.52
C ARG A 125 9.10 9.83 0.82
N ALA A 126 7.96 9.48 1.39
CA ALA A 126 7.55 9.93 2.72
C ALA A 126 8.54 9.47 3.80
N ARG A 127 9.02 8.21 3.76
CA ARG A 127 10.06 7.71 4.66
C ARG A 127 11.38 8.46 4.50
N ALA A 128 11.82 8.70 3.28
CA ALA A 128 13.00 9.50 2.99
C ALA A 128 12.87 10.95 3.48
N GLY A 129 11.66 11.50 3.50
CA GLY A 129 11.31 12.80 4.09
C GLY A 129 11.21 12.79 5.63
N GLY A 130 11.50 11.67 6.30
CA GLY A 130 11.52 11.56 7.76
C GLY A 130 10.20 11.15 8.40
N LEU A 131 9.13 10.87 7.62
CA LEU A 131 7.89 10.34 8.16
C LEU A 131 8.09 8.89 8.61
N ARG A 132 7.87 8.64 9.90
CA ARG A 132 8.06 7.33 10.51
C ARG A 132 6.72 6.62 10.75
N PRO A 133 6.69 5.26 10.73
CA PRO A 133 5.53 4.53 11.17
C PRO A 133 5.15 4.89 12.61
N ILE A 134 3.85 4.84 12.91
CA ILE A 134 3.37 5.00 14.28
C ILE A 134 3.85 3.80 15.08
N PRO A 135 4.58 3.98 16.20
CA PRO A 135 5.03 2.88 17.02
C PRO A 135 3.83 2.09 17.57
N GLN A 136 3.88 0.77 17.43
CA GLN A 136 2.89 -0.10 18.06
C GLN A 136 3.40 -0.53 19.45
N LYS A 137 2.53 -0.50 20.46
CA LYS A 137 2.79 -1.24 21.70
C LYS A 137 2.61 -2.72 21.38
N ILE A 138 3.70 -3.46 21.39
CA ILE A 138 3.66 -4.92 21.39
C ILE A 138 3.49 -5.33 22.85
N ASP A 139 2.27 -5.70 23.23
CA ASP A 139 2.08 -6.35 24.52
C ASP A 139 2.76 -7.71 24.45
N SER A 140 3.68 -7.96 25.36
CA SER A 140 4.51 -9.18 25.42
C SER A 140 3.69 -10.50 25.46
N ASN A 141 2.40 -10.42 25.74
CA ASN A 141 1.48 -11.56 25.72
C ASN A 141 0.81 -11.83 24.36
N SER A 142 1.02 -10.98 23.35
CA SER A 142 0.38 -11.11 22.03
C SER A 142 1.25 -11.82 21.00
N ILE A 143 2.46 -12.24 21.36
CA ILE A 143 3.36 -12.99 20.47
C ILE A 143 3.04 -14.48 20.62
N CYS A 144 1.89 -14.90 20.12
CA CYS A 144 1.63 -16.31 19.90
C CYS A 144 2.27 -16.71 18.55
N GLY A 145 3.45 -17.35 18.63
CA GLY A 145 4.01 -18.11 17.50
C GLY A 145 5.16 -17.49 16.70
N TYR A 146 5.82 -16.45 17.19
CA TYR A 146 7.12 -16.05 16.66
C TYR A 146 8.21 -16.44 17.67
N ASP A 147 9.11 -17.35 17.29
CA ASP A 147 10.28 -17.66 18.08
C ASP A 147 11.17 -16.42 18.12
N GLY A 148 11.29 -15.79 19.24
CA GLY A 148 11.91 -14.51 19.58
C GLY A 148 13.21 -14.04 18.90
N THR A 149 13.46 -14.37 17.65
CA THR A 149 14.51 -13.77 16.82
C THR A 149 13.95 -12.55 16.10
N VAL A 150 14.01 -11.40 16.78
CA VAL A 150 13.88 -10.10 16.12
C VAL A 150 15.06 -9.96 15.19
N ALA A 151 14.87 -10.20 13.90
CA ALA A 151 15.89 -9.92 12.91
C ALA A 151 16.30 -8.44 13.02
N SER A 152 17.59 -8.17 13.17
CA SER A 152 18.10 -6.81 13.24
C SER A 152 17.91 -6.13 11.87
N VAL A 153 17.85 -4.80 11.84
CA VAL A 153 17.73 -4.04 10.57
C VAL A 153 18.83 -4.43 9.57
N SER A 154 19.99 -4.91 10.04
CA SER A 154 21.09 -5.44 9.24
C SER A 154 20.72 -6.75 8.50
N ASP A 155 19.82 -7.57 9.05
CA ASP A 155 19.44 -8.85 8.45
C ASP A 155 18.50 -8.66 7.25
N TYR A 156 17.70 -7.57 7.25
CA TYR A 156 16.86 -7.20 6.11
C TYR A 156 17.66 -6.62 4.93
N GLN A 157 18.81 -6.01 5.17
CA GLN A 157 19.68 -5.50 4.09
C GLN A 157 20.44 -6.62 3.36
N ALA A 158 20.64 -7.77 3.99
CA ALA A 158 21.31 -8.92 3.39
C ALA A 158 20.40 -9.79 2.52
N ALA A 159 19.06 -9.63 2.63
CA ALA A 159 18.06 -10.42 1.93
C ALA A 159 17.46 -9.73 0.70
N ALA A 160 18.17 -8.80 0.06
CA ALA A 160 17.73 -8.21 -1.19
C ALA A 160 17.54 -9.32 -2.26
N PRO A 161 16.37 -9.47 -2.86
CA PRO A 161 16.13 -10.52 -3.84
C PRO A 161 17.06 -10.35 -5.03
N LYS A 162 17.84 -11.41 -5.35
CA LYS A 162 18.59 -11.49 -6.59
C LYS A 162 17.62 -11.29 -7.76
N LYS A 163 17.98 -10.37 -8.68
CA LYS A 163 17.20 -10.05 -9.88
C LYS A 163 16.56 -11.29 -10.48
N LEU A 164 15.24 -11.31 -10.50
CA LEU A 164 14.48 -12.31 -11.25
C LEU A 164 14.76 -12.03 -12.74
N LYS A 165 15.50 -12.93 -13.39
CA LYS A 165 15.60 -12.91 -14.85
C LYS A 165 14.29 -13.45 -15.39
N ILE A 166 13.45 -12.56 -15.90
CA ILE A 166 12.28 -12.94 -16.70
C ILE A 166 12.84 -13.27 -18.09
N GLY A 167 12.74 -14.55 -18.45
CA GLY A 167 13.03 -15.07 -19.77
C GLY A 167 11.85 -14.86 -20.72
#